data_fe1974ed3a80298165c3839ec4a6c5c3
#
_entry.id   fe1974ed3a80298165c3839ec4a6c5c3
#
_cell.length_a   1.000
_cell.length_b   1.000
_cell.length_c   1.000
_cell.angle_alpha   90.00
_cell.angle_beta   90.00
_cell.angle_gamma   90.00
#
_symmetry.space_group_name_H-M   'P 1'
#
loop_
_entity.id
_entity.type
_entity.pdbx_description
1 polymer ?
#
loop_
_entity_poly.entity_id
_entity_poly.type
_entity_poly.pdbx_seq_one_letter_code
_entity_poly.pdbx_strand_id
1 'polypeptide(L)'
;MKIRVLKQAFLAFVAMAFAATSSLAATATDPVLAEVTTGEWRSADEKSRDAARKPIENLQFWGLKPGASILEVQPGAGWWTRILAPYAARTGGRYSATAADLANPSITEAARKGRADFAARFADEKIYGKVELVNWGATAAPLAANSYDFILLSRVIHGWMRVEGLLDRHFANLAGSLKPGGVLAIEQHRENPGPQDPMAESGYVTEAFVIEAAERTGLRLAARSEINANPKDTKDHPFGVWTLPPTRITVPYGSGKAPDPNFDRSKYDAIGESDRMTLRFVKAIP
;
A
#
# COMPACT_ATOMS: atom_id res chain seq x y z
N MET A 1 12.93 16.26 81.01
CA MET A 1 13.34 16.26 79.62
C MET A 1 12.38 15.30 78.87
N LYS A 2 11.35 15.83 78.16
CA LYS A 2 10.27 15.05 77.57
C LYS A 2 10.54 14.96 76.07
N ILE A 3 10.82 13.75 75.58
CA ILE A 3 11.00 13.49 74.13
C ILE A 3 9.64 13.21 73.53
N ARG A 4 9.23 14.08 72.57
CA ARG A 4 8.04 13.89 71.74
C ARG A 4 8.38 13.02 70.51
N VAL A 5 7.74 11.85 70.41
CA VAL A 5 7.77 11.01 69.23
C VAL A 5 6.72 11.48 68.25
N LEU A 6 7.16 11.93 67.05
CA LEU A 6 6.29 12.29 65.94
C LEU A 6 5.93 11.02 65.17
N LYS A 7 4.66 10.65 65.09
CA LYS A 7 4.16 9.59 64.22
C LYS A 7 3.91 10.18 62.85
N GLN A 8 4.68 9.76 61.83
CA GLN A 8 4.39 10.01 60.42
C GLN A 8 3.40 8.98 59.93
N ALA A 9 2.24 9.46 59.47
CA ALA A 9 1.25 8.66 58.76
C ALA A 9 1.62 8.60 57.27
N PHE A 10 1.94 7.43 56.75
CA PHE A 10 2.08 7.18 55.31
C PHE A 10 0.69 6.98 54.71
N LEU A 11 0.25 7.94 53.90
CA LEU A 11 -0.92 7.77 52.99
C LEU A 11 -0.44 7.03 51.72
N ALA A 12 -0.85 5.78 51.55
CA ALA A 12 -0.67 5.05 50.33
C ALA A 12 -1.76 5.48 49.32
N PHE A 13 -1.35 6.17 48.26
CA PHE A 13 -2.20 6.45 47.12
C PHE A 13 -2.22 5.21 46.21
N VAL A 14 -3.31 4.47 46.20
CA VAL A 14 -3.56 3.41 45.21
C VAL A 14 -4.07 4.09 43.95
N ALA A 15 -3.20 4.24 42.91
CA ALA A 15 -3.59 4.65 41.58
C ALA A 15 -4.27 3.48 40.85
N MET A 16 -5.58 3.48 40.77
CA MET A 16 -6.35 2.58 39.91
C MET A 16 -6.17 3.01 38.45
N ALA A 17 -5.30 2.28 37.70
CA ALA A 17 -5.23 2.42 36.25
C ALA A 17 -6.47 1.77 35.61
N PHE A 18 -7.42 2.59 35.18
CA PHE A 18 -8.49 2.13 34.31
C PHE A 18 -7.89 1.86 32.92
N ALA A 19 -7.65 0.59 32.60
CA ALA A 19 -7.40 0.15 31.24
C ALA A 19 -8.73 0.26 30.47
N ALA A 20 -8.88 1.33 29.70
CA ALA A 20 -9.97 1.46 28.74
C ALA A 20 -9.70 0.45 27.60
N THR A 21 -10.28 -0.73 27.69
CA THR A 21 -10.39 -1.66 26.55
C THR A 21 -11.38 -1.08 25.58
N SER A 22 -10.88 -0.33 24.58
CA SER A 22 -11.68 0.05 23.42
C SER A 22 -12.01 -1.22 22.65
N SER A 23 -13.20 -1.78 22.87
CA SER A 23 -13.80 -2.78 22.01
C SER A 23 -13.96 -2.13 20.63
N LEU A 24 -13.10 -2.47 19.67
CA LEU A 24 -13.39 -2.22 18.27
C LEU A 24 -14.64 -3.06 17.94
N ALA A 25 -15.79 -2.43 17.93
CA ALA A 25 -16.97 -2.99 17.32
C ALA A 25 -16.58 -3.40 15.89
N ALA A 26 -16.75 -4.66 15.54
CA ALA A 26 -16.54 -5.12 14.17
C ALA A 26 -17.46 -4.26 13.26
N THR A 27 -16.88 -3.34 12.53
CA THR A 27 -17.61 -2.55 11.54
C THR A 27 -18.17 -3.52 10.52
N ALA A 28 -19.50 -3.49 10.32
CA ALA A 28 -20.15 -4.32 9.31
C ALA A 28 -19.42 -4.13 7.96
N THR A 29 -19.16 -5.23 7.28
CA THR A 29 -18.50 -5.17 5.96
C THR A 29 -19.38 -4.37 5.01
N ASP A 30 -18.80 -3.41 4.30
CA ASP A 30 -19.48 -2.71 3.22
C ASP A 30 -19.94 -3.75 2.17
N PRO A 31 -21.24 -3.86 1.91
CA PRO A 31 -21.77 -4.90 1.02
C PRO A 31 -21.22 -4.78 -0.41
N VAL A 32 -20.91 -3.56 -0.87
CA VAL A 32 -20.31 -3.35 -2.19
C VAL A 32 -18.86 -3.86 -2.22
N LEU A 33 -18.09 -3.71 -1.13
CA LEU A 33 -16.75 -4.31 -1.04
C LEU A 33 -16.82 -5.84 -1.09
N ALA A 34 -17.77 -6.45 -0.42
CA ALA A 34 -17.96 -7.90 -0.48
C ALA A 34 -18.31 -8.37 -1.91
N GLU A 35 -19.23 -7.67 -2.58
CA GLU A 35 -19.62 -7.94 -3.96
C GLU A 35 -18.44 -7.86 -4.93
N VAL A 36 -17.71 -6.73 -4.94
CA VAL A 36 -16.62 -6.52 -5.90
C VAL A 36 -15.42 -7.44 -5.65
N THR A 37 -15.21 -7.88 -4.42
CA THR A 37 -14.14 -8.81 -4.08
C THR A 37 -14.43 -10.22 -4.62
N THR A 38 -15.68 -10.61 -4.70
CA THR A 38 -16.11 -11.91 -5.23
C THR A 38 -16.49 -11.88 -6.71
N GLY A 39 -16.45 -10.71 -7.37
CA GLY A 39 -16.88 -10.48 -8.73
C GLY A 39 -16.34 -11.50 -9.75
N GLU A 40 -17.17 -11.90 -10.72
CA GLU A 40 -16.83 -12.93 -11.73
C GLU A 40 -15.72 -12.48 -12.70
N TRP A 41 -15.51 -11.16 -12.84
CA TRP A 41 -14.41 -10.58 -13.64
C TRP A 41 -13.02 -10.78 -13.03
N ARG A 42 -12.94 -11.29 -11.79
CA ARG A 42 -11.70 -11.68 -11.13
C ARG A 42 -11.45 -13.17 -11.36
N SER A 43 -10.27 -13.50 -11.87
CA SER A 43 -9.88 -14.89 -12.11
C SER A 43 -9.74 -15.69 -10.81
N ALA A 44 -9.74 -17.01 -10.92
CA ALA A 44 -9.49 -17.89 -9.77
C ALA A 44 -8.12 -17.63 -9.13
N ASP A 45 -7.09 -17.38 -9.96
CA ASP A 45 -5.74 -17.06 -9.48
C ASP A 45 -5.69 -15.75 -8.70
N GLU A 46 -6.45 -14.74 -9.13
CA GLU A 46 -6.53 -13.47 -8.40
C GLU A 46 -7.25 -13.62 -7.06
N LYS A 47 -8.33 -14.39 -7.04
CA LYS A 47 -9.11 -14.68 -5.82
C LYS A 47 -8.32 -15.58 -4.84
N SER A 48 -7.53 -16.52 -5.33
CA SER A 48 -6.69 -17.38 -4.47
C SER A 48 -5.70 -16.59 -3.62
N ARG A 49 -5.34 -15.37 -4.05
CA ARG A 49 -4.43 -14.47 -3.33
C ARG A 49 -5.11 -13.62 -2.27
N ASP A 50 -6.44 -13.62 -2.21
CA ASP A 50 -7.20 -12.82 -1.25
C ASP A 50 -6.89 -13.23 0.20
N ALA A 51 -6.66 -14.52 0.44
CA ALA A 51 -6.28 -15.02 1.76
C ALA A 51 -4.98 -14.37 2.31
N ALA A 52 -3.99 -14.13 1.41
CA ALA A 52 -2.75 -13.46 1.76
C ALA A 52 -2.86 -11.92 1.73
N ARG A 53 -3.75 -11.38 0.90
CA ARG A 53 -3.85 -9.93 0.63
C ARG A 53 -4.98 -9.22 1.36
N LYS A 54 -5.94 -9.97 1.89
CA LYS A 54 -7.04 -9.49 2.76
C LYS A 54 -7.65 -8.17 2.27
N PRO A 55 -8.19 -8.12 1.03
CA PRO A 55 -8.59 -6.87 0.39
C PRO A 55 -9.67 -6.11 1.17
N ILE A 56 -10.66 -6.80 1.71
CA ILE A 56 -11.76 -6.17 2.45
C ILE A 56 -11.22 -5.53 3.71
N GLU A 57 -10.46 -6.29 4.51
CA GLU A 57 -9.89 -5.83 5.77
C GLU A 57 -8.96 -4.63 5.56
N ASN A 58 -8.14 -4.66 4.51
CA ASN A 58 -7.27 -3.54 4.17
C ASN A 58 -8.06 -2.29 3.79
N LEU A 59 -9.03 -2.39 2.88
CA LEU A 59 -9.81 -1.24 2.42
C LEU A 59 -10.65 -0.63 3.55
N GLN A 60 -11.18 -1.47 4.46
CA GLN A 60 -11.86 -1.01 5.67
C GLN A 60 -10.89 -0.31 6.65
N PHE A 61 -9.72 -0.90 6.90
CA PHE A 61 -8.69 -0.31 7.75
C PHE A 61 -8.22 1.05 7.20
N TRP A 62 -7.95 1.13 5.92
CA TRP A 62 -7.57 2.40 5.27
C TRP A 62 -8.73 3.40 5.23
N GLY A 63 -9.96 2.95 5.43
CA GLY A 63 -11.13 3.81 5.51
C GLY A 63 -11.64 4.29 4.15
N LEU A 64 -11.52 3.44 3.11
CA LEU A 64 -12.17 3.70 1.83
C LEU A 64 -13.68 3.91 2.04
N LYS A 65 -14.24 4.93 1.39
CA LYS A 65 -15.64 5.30 1.52
C LYS A 65 -16.38 5.20 0.19
N PRO A 66 -17.69 4.88 0.20
CA PRO A 66 -18.54 5.04 -0.97
C PRO A 66 -18.46 6.46 -1.54
N GLY A 67 -18.47 6.57 -2.87
CA GLY A 67 -18.41 7.86 -3.56
C GLY A 67 -17.01 8.49 -3.65
N ALA A 68 -15.96 7.83 -3.15
CA ALA A 68 -14.61 8.37 -3.15
C ALA A 68 -14.03 8.56 -4.57
N SER A 69 -13.25 9.64 -4.73
CA SER A 69 -12.31 9.78 -5.86
C SER A 69 -11.03 9.01 -5.51
N ILE A 70 -10.78 7.92 -6.21
CA ILE A 70 -9.70 6.96 -5.94
C ILE A 70 -8.57 7.13 -6.96
N LEU A 71 -7.32 7.12 -6.50
CA LEU A 71 -6.13 6.96 -7.32
C LEU A 71 -5.37 5.69 -6.92
N GLU A 72 -5.14 4.80 -7.86
CA GLU A 72 -4.21 3.69 -7.71
C GLU A 72 -2.88 4.03 -8.39
N VAL A 73 -1.79 4.01 -7.63
CA VAL A 73 -0.47 4.37 -8.13
C VAL A 73 0.27 3.13 -8.62
N GLN A 74 0.69 3.14 -9.89
CA GLN A 74 1.40 2.04 -10.56
C GLN A 74 0.70 0.69 -10.39
N PRO A 75 -0.52 0.54 -10.92
CA PRO A 75 -1.42 -0.60 -10.67
C PRO A 75 -0.86 -1.95 -11.11
N GLY A 76 0.24 -1.99 -11.87
CA GLY A 76 0.83 -3.21 -12.41
C GLY A 76 -0.15 -3.98 -13.29
N ALA A 77 -0.40 -5.25 -12.98
CA ALA A 77 -1.37 -6.08 -13.70
C ALA A 77 -2.83 -5.78 -13.32
N GLY A 78 -3.08 -4.86 -12.38
CA GLY A 78 -4.42 -4.40 -12.01
C GLY A 78 -5.15 -5.30 -10.99
N TRP A 79 -4.43 -5.93 -10.07
CA TRP A 79 -5.09 -6.74 -9.04
C TRP A 79 -6.03 -5.93 -8.16
N TRP A 80 -5.57 -4.76 -7.67
CA TRP A 80 -6.40 -3.82 -6.93
C TRP A 80 -7.41 -3.11 -7.83
N THR A 81 -7.05 -2.81 -9.09
CA THR A 81 -7.94 -2.19 -10.08
C THR A 81 -9.25 -2.96 -10.23
N ARG A 82 -9.18 -4.33 -10.24
CA ARG A 82 -10.37 -5.19 -10.34
C ARG A 82 -11.30 -5.15 -9.13
N ILE A 83 -10.88 -4.49 -8.06
CA ILE A 83 -11.68 -4.25 -6.86
C ILE A 83 -12.07 -2.78 -6.78
N LEU A 84 -11.11 -1.87 -6.92
CA LEU A 84 -11.30 -0.43 -6.71
C LEU A 84 -12.12 0.23 -7.81
N ALA A 85 -11.92 -0.13 -9.07
CA ALA A 85 -12.66 0.46 -10.18
C ALA A 85 -14.15 0.06 -10.13
N PRO A 86 -14.53 -1.23 -10.00
CA PRO A 86 -15.92 -1.62 -9.80
C PRO A 86 -16.54 -1.03 -8.53
N TYR A 87 -15.77 -0.91 -7.44
CA TYR A 87 -16.26 -0.27 -6.22
C TYR A 87 -16.62 1.20 -6.46
N ALA A 88 -15.72 1.96 -7.08
CA ALA A 88 -15.99 3.35 -7.40
C ALA A 88 -17.24 3.50 -8.29
N ALA A 89 -17.34 2.68 -9.34
CA ALA A 89 -18.48 2.70 -10.27
C ALA A 89 -19.82 2.44 -9.56
N ARG A 90 -19.86 1.45 -8.65
CA ARG A 90 -21.09 1.05 -7.93
C ARG A 90 -21.49 2.00 -6.82
N THR A 91 -20.53 2.77 -6.30
CA THR A 91 -20.77 3.70 -5.20
C THR A 91 -20.88 5.16 -5.63
N GLY A 92 -20.86 5.45 -6.95
CA GLY A 92 -20.93 6.81 -7.48
C GLY A 92 -19.62 7.61 -7.32
N GLY A 93 -18.50 6.92 -7.10
CA GLY A 93 -17.16 7.50 -7.04
C GLY A 93 -16.48 7.58 -8.40
N ARG A 94 -15.18 7.89 -8.39
CA ARG A 94 -14.33 7.90 -9.57
C ARG A 94 -13.08 7.08 -9.34
N TYR A 95 -12.60 6.40 -10.37
CA TYR A 95 -11.36 5.65 -10.32
C TYR A 95 -10.37 6.17 -11.35
N SER A 96 -9.17 6.46 -10.90
CA SER A 96 -8.03 6.81 -11.75
C SER A 96 -6.86 5.88 -11.43
N ALA A 97 -6.09 5.52 -12.44
CA ALA A 97 -4.83 4.80 -12.31
C ALA A 97 -3.68 5.60 -12.92
N THR A 98 -2.53 5.59 -12.28
CA THR A 98 -1.35 6.19 -12.90
C THR A 98 -0.82 5.29 -14.01
N ALA A 99 -0.37 5.91 -15.11
CA ALA A 99 0.20 5.23 -16.26
C ALA A 99 1.35 6.04 -16.85
N ALA A 100 2.14 5.43 -17.72
CA ALA A 100 3.27 6.07 -18.37
C ALA A 100 2.89 7.42 -18.99
N ASP A 101 3.72 8.43 -18.78
CA ASP A 101 3.48 9.78 -19.29
C ASP A 101 3.64 9.85 -20.80
N LEU A 102 2.52 10.06 -21.51
CA LEU A 102 2.51 10.18 -22.97
C LEU A 102 3.14 11.49 -23.46
N ALA A 103 3.26 12.51 -22.60
CA ALA A 103 3.93 13.76 -22.92
C ALA A 103 5.46 13.67 -22.83
N ASN A 104 5.99 12.60 -22.23
CA ASN A 104 7.43 12.38 -22.15
C ASN A 104 7.99 12.05 -23.55
N PRO A 105 8.87 12.89 -24.15
CA PRO A 105 9.44 12.63 -25.47
C PRO A 105 10.32 11.38 -25.52
N SER A 106 10.82 10.92 -24.37
CA SER A 106 11.66 9.72 -24.24
C SER A 106 10.84 8.47 -23.82
N ILE A 107 9.52 8.52 -23.89
CA ILE A 107 8.69 7.35 -23.56
C ILE A 107 9.00 6.19 -24.51
N THR A 108 9.28 5.03 -23.93
CA THR A 108 9.56 3.82 -24.70
C THR A 108 8.28 3.25 -25.34
N GLU A 109 8.44 2.55 -26.48
CA GLU A 109 7.32 1.83 -27.10
C GLU A 109 6.69 0.80 -26.15
N ALA A 110 7.49 0.10 -25.36
CA ALA A 110 7.01 -0.83 -24.34
C ALA A 110 6.13 -0.12 -23.29
N ALA A 111 6.48 1.09 -22.86
CA ALA A 111 5.68 1.86 -21.91
C ALA A 111 4.36 2.36 -22.53
N ARG A 112 4.38 2.81 -23.81
CA ARG A 112 3.16 3.16 -24.57
C ARG A 112 2.23 1.96 -24.69
N LYS A 113 2.79 0.82 -25.11
CA LYS A 113 2.04 -0.44 -25.24
C LYS A 113 1.46 -0.88 -23.90
N GLY A 114 2.24 -0.85 -22.81
CA GLY A 114 1.76 -1.21 -21.47
C GLY A 114 0.57 -0.35 -21.03
N ARG A 115 0.60 0.96 -21.31
CA ARG A 115 -0.54 1.86 -21.04
C ARG A 115 -1.76 1.50 -21.87
N ALA A 116 -1.58 1.22 -23.17
CA ALA A 116 -2.67 0.84 -24.07
C ALA A 116 -3.28 -0.53 -23.69
N ASP A 117 -2.44 -1.51 -23.37
CA ASP A 117 -2.87 -2.83 -22.91
C ASP A 117 -3.67 -2.75 -21.59
N PHE A 118 -3.25 -1.88 -20.67
CA PHE A 118 -4.00 -1.63 -19.44
C PHE A 118 -5.36 -0.99 -19.74
N ALA A 119 -5.40 0.04 -20.58
CA ALA A 119 -6.66 0.68 -20.99
C ALA A 119 -7.62 -0.34 -21.61
N ALA A 120 -7.14 -1.17 -22.55
CA ALA A 120 -7.93 -2.20 -23.21
C ALA A 120 -8.46 -3.26 -22.21
N ARG A 121 -7.64 -3.65 -21.23
CA ARG A 121 -8.02 -4.65 -20.21
C ARG A 121 -9.17 -4.19 -19.34
N PHE A 122 -9.27 -2.90 -19.08
CA PHE A 122 -10.27 -2.31 -18.19
C PHE A 122 -11.30 -1.44 -18.94
N ALA A 123 -11.50 -1.69 -20.22
CA ALA A 123 -12.40 -0.92 -21.07
C ALA A 123 -13.89 -1.26 -20.89
N ASP A 124 -14.24 -2.37 -20.23
CA ASP A 124 -15.64 -2.72 -19.98
C ASP A 124 -16.24 -1.83 -18.88
N GLU A 125 -16.86 -0.74 -19.29
CA GLU A 125 -17.46 0.22 -18.35
C GLU A 125 -18.64 -0.36 -17.56
N LYS A 126 -19.26 -1.46 -18.01
CA LYS A 126 -20.32 -2.11 -17.22
C LYS A 126 -19.77 -2.75 -15.96
N ILE A 127 -18.52 -3.19 -15.98
CA ILE A 127 -17.82 -3.80 -14.85
C ILE A 127 -17.05 -2.74 -14.07
N TYR A 128 -16.19 -1.99 -14.75
CA TYR A 128 -15.18 -1.14 -14.13
C TYR A 128 -15.57 0.34 -14.04
N GLY A 129 -16.70 0.75 -14.66
CA GLY A 129 -16.99 2.15 -14.88
C GLY A 129 -15.92 2.79 -15.77
N LYS A 130 -15.88 4.11 -15.81
CA LYS A 130 -14.83 4.85 -16.53
C LYS A 130 -13.50 4.77 -15.78
N VAL A 131 -12.54 4.04 -16.34
CA VAL A 131 -11.15 4.00 -15.82
C VAL A 131 -10.35 5.12 -16.45
N GLU A 132 -9.94 6.10 -15.64
CA GLU A 132 -9.13 7.22 -16.09
C GLU A 132 -7.64 6.90 -15.92
N LEU A 133 -6.83 7.11 -16.97
CA LEU A 133 -5.37 6.96 -16.90
C LEU A 133 -4.70 8.32 -16.85
N VAL A 134 -4.05 8.60 -15.73
CA VAL A 134 -3.32 9.85 -15.50
C VAL A 134 -1.82 9.66 -15.74
N ASN A 135 -1.18 10.67 -16.33
CA ASN A 135 0.25 10.64 -16.62
C ASN A 135 1.05 10.60 -15.32
N TRP A 136 2.05 9.72 -15.28
CA TRP A 136 2.90 9.52 -14.11
C TRP A 136 4.33 9.16 -14.53
N GLY A 137 5.31 9.70 -13.79
CA GLY A 137 6.72 9.44 -14.04
C GLY A 137 7.60 10.55 -13.46
N ALA A 138 8.91 10.40 -13.62
CA ALA A 138 9.88 11.35 -13.07
C ALA A 138 9.73 12.76 -13.65
N THR A 139 9.26 12.89 -14.89
CA THR A 139 9.10 14.14 -15.63
C THR A 139 7.63 14.54 -15.86
N ALA A 140 6.69 13.73 -15.39
CA ALA A 140 5.27 14.03 -15.53
C ALA A 140 4.90 15.31 -14.75
N ALA A 141 3.95 16.07 -15.31
CA ALA A 141 3.34 17.17 -14.60
C ALA A 141 2.71 16.71 -13.28
N PRO A 142 2.69 17.54 -12.24
CA PRO A 142 2.00 17.21 -11.00
C PRO A 142 0.55 16.86 -11.22
N LEU A 143 0.03 15.93 -10.43
CA LEU A 143 -1.39 15.62 -10.38
C LEU A 143 -2.18 16.87 -9.95
N ALA A 144 -3.44 16.96 -10.36
CA ALA A 144 -4.29 18.05 -9.96
C ALA A 144 -4.44 18.10 -8.43
N ALA A 145 -4.24 19.28 -7.84
CA ALA A 145 -4.30 19.46 -6.40
C ALA A 145 -5.71 19.16 -5.85
N ASN A 146 -5.79 18.61 -4.64
CA ASN A 146 -7.04 18.35 -3.92
C ASN A 146 -8.09 17.57 -4.73
N SER A 147 -7.65 16.57 -5.49
CA SER A 147 -8.50 15.82 -6.43
C SER A 147 -8.96 14.47 -5.91
N TYR A 148 -8.22 13.87 -4.97
CA TYR A 148 -8.46 12.51 -4.52
C TYR A 148 -8.84 12.44 -3.05
N ASP A 149 -9.83 11.61 -2.74
CA ASP A 149 -10.22 11.27 -1.36
C ASP A 149 -9.36 10.12 -0.83
N PHE A 150 -8.92 9.23 -1.74
CA PHE A 150 -8.19 8.02 -1.40
C PHE A 150 -7.11 7.72 -2.46
N ILE A 151 -5.88 7.53 -2.01
CA ILE A 151 -4.75 7.12 -2.86
C ILE A 151 -4.18 5.83 -2.32
N LEU A 152 -4.00 4.83 -3.19
CA LEU A 152 -3.37 3.56 -2.86
C LEU A 152 -1.96 3.45 -3.43
N LEU A 153 -0.98 3.19 -2.56
CA LEU A 153 0.37 2.75 -2.90
C LEU A 153 0.53 1.27 -2.50
N SER A 154 0.62 0.38 -3.48
CA SER A 154 0.82 -1.04 -3.19
C SER A 154 2.15 -1.53 -3.77
N ARG A 155 3.17 -1.66 -2.92
CA ARG A 155 4.49 -2.25 -3.23
C ARG A 155 5.26 -1.54 -4.35
N VAL A 156 5.26 -0.21 -4.34
CA VAL A 156 5.91 0.62 -5.38
C VAL A 156 7.08 1.43 -4.85
N ILE A 157 7.13 1.67 -3.54
CA ILE A 157 8.08 2.61 -2.90
C ILE A 157 9.53 2.21 -3.13
N HIS A 158 9.87 0.91 -2.99
CA HIS A 158 11.21 0.41 -3.22
C HIS A 158 11.76 0.74 -4.63
N GLY A 159 10.88 0.81 -5.63
CA GLY A 159 11.26 1.19 -6.99
C GLY A 159 11.64 2.67 -7.11
N TRP A 160 11.01 3.56 -6.34
CA TRP A 160 11.29 4.99 -6.34
C TRP A 160 12.61 5.34 -5.67
N MET A 161 13.04 4.53 -4.70
CA MET A 161 14.31 4.73 -3.98
C MET A 161 15.54 4.58 -4.87
N ARG A 162 15.41 3.89 -6.02
CA ARG A 162 16.49 3.63 -6.97
C ARG A 162 16.81 4.82 -7.89
N VAL A 163 16.02 5.88 -7.81
CA VAL A 163 16.21 7.10 -8.62
C VAL A 163 16.29 8.30 -7.68
N GLU A 164 17.37 9.03 -7.75
CA GLU A 164 17.64 10.18 -6.87
C GLU A 164 16.49 11.19 -6.88
N GLY A 165 16.02 11.56 -5.70
CA GLY A 165 14.95 12.54 -5.48
C GLY A 165 13.57 12.12 -5.97
N LEU A 166 13.41 10.93 -6.57
CA LEU A 166 12.10 10.49 -7.11
C LEU A 166 11.10 10.19 -6.01
N LEU A 167 11.55 9.56 -4.93
CA LEU A 167 10.72 9.24 -3.77
C LEU A 167 10.06 10.51 -3.20
N ASP A 168 10.85 11.51 -2.86
CA ASP A 168 10.36 12.75 -2.25
C ASP A 168 9.42 13.51 -3.19
N ARG A 169 9.76 13.57 -4.49
CA ARG A 169 8.92 14.17 -5.52
C ARG A 169 7.56 13.47 -5.64
N HIS A 170 7.57 12.15 -5.62
CA HIS A 170 6.32 11.38 -5.70
C HIS A 170 5.47 11.55 -4.44
N PHE A 171 6.04 11.47 -3.26
CA PHE A 171 5.29 11.71 -2.02
C PHE A 171 4.72 13.14 -1.97
N ALA A 172 5.50 14.16 -2.34
CA ALA A 172 5.02 15.55 -2.39
C ALA A 172 3.85 15.72 -3.39
N ASN A 173 3.96 15.12 -4.58
CA ASN A 173 2.91 15.16 -5.59
C ASN A 173 1.61 14.48 -5.09
N LEU A 174 1.72 13.31 -4.48
CA LEU A 174 0.56 12.60 -3.94
C LEU A 174 -0.07 13.36 -2.77
N ALA A 175 0.72 13.88 -1.83
CA ALA A 175 0.22 14.71 -0.74
C ALA A 175 -0.50 15.97 -1.27
N GLY A 176 0.05 16.63 -2.30
CA GLY A 176 -0.58 17.78 -2.97
C GLY A 176 -1.92 17.42 -3.60
N SER A 177 -2.03 16.24 -4.21
CA SER A 177 -3.23 15.78 -4.92
C SER A 177 -4.34 15.26 -4.01
N LEU A 178 -4.04 14.89 -2.76
CA LEU A 178 -5.05 14.54 -1.77
C LEU A 178 -5.89 15.76 -1.37
N LYS A 179 -7.18 15.57 -1.21
CA LYS A 179 -8.07 16.54 -0.55
C LYS A 179 -7.73 16.67 0.94
N PRO A 180 -8.06 17.80 1.61
CA PRO A 180 -8.04 17.86 3.07
C PRO A 180 -8.84 16.72 3.67
N GLY A 181 -8.26 16.00 4.65
CA GLY A 181 -8.85 14.77 5.22
C GLY A 181 -8.72 13.52 4.34
N GLY A 182 -8.19 13.64 3.13
CA GLY A 182 -7.95 12.51 2.23
C GLY A 182 -6.90 11.55 2.78
N VAL A 183 -6.97 10.31 2.33
CA VAL A 183 -6.17 9.18 2.84
C VAL A 183 -5.13 8.75 1.81
N LEU A 184 -3.87 8.62 2.26
CA LEU A 184 -2.85 7.83 1.58
C LEU A 184 -2.75 6.47 2.26
N ALA A 185 -3.17 5.42 1.54
CA ALA A 185 -3.12 4.02 1.93
C ALA A 185 -1.84 3.38 1.41
N ILE A 186 -1.04 2.79 2.28
CA ILE A 186 0.23 2.18 1.90
C ILE A 186 0.26 0.72 2.31
N GLU A 187 0.58 -0.15 1.35
CA GLU A 187 1.03 -1.53 1.53
C GLU A 187 2.42 -1.64 0.91
N GLN A 188 3.44 -2.01 1.69
CA GLN A 188 4.82 -2.15 1.19
C GLN A 188 5.50 -3.36 1.83
N HIS A 189 6.37 -4.06 1.09
CA HIS A 189 7.24 -5.11 1.62
C HIS A 189 8.06 -4.54 2.77
N ARG A 190 7.89 -5.13 3.97
CA ARG A 190 8.41 -4.60 5.22
C ARG A 190 9.76 -5.23 5.58
N GLU A 191 10.79 -4.39 5.69
CA GLU A 191 12.09 -4.78 6.24
C GLU A 191 12.03 -4.84 7.78
N ASN A 192 12.95 -5.60 8.36
CA ASN A 192 13.18 -5.58 9.80
C ASN A 192 13.59 -4.17 10.28
N PRO A 193 13.28 -3.78 11.52
CA PRO A 193 13.76 -2.52 12.07
C PRO A 193 15.30 -2.43 12.00
N GLY A 194 15.80 -1.30 11.51
CA GLY A 194 17.24 -1.07 11.35
C GLY A 194 17.55 0.00 10.32
N PRO A 195 18.81 0.16 9.93
CA PRO A 195 19.19 1.07 8.86
C PRO A 195 18.52 0.66 7.54
N GLN A 196 17.99 1.68 6.82
CA GLN A 196 17.41 1.46 5.50
C GLN A 196 18.50 1.34 4.44
N ASP A 197 18.45 0.28 3.62
CA ASP A 197 19.20 0.23 2.36
C ASP A 197 18.71 1.34 1.42
N PRO A 198 19.57 2.31 1.04
CA PRO A 198 19.14 3.44 0.21
C PRO A 198 18.56 3.06 -1.14
N MET A 199 18.95 1.91 -1.68
CA MET A 199 18.49 1.41 -2.98
C MET A 199 17.36 0.38 -2.87
N ALA A 200 17.04 -0.05 -1.64
CA ALA A 200 16.09 -1.14 -1.39
C ALA A 200 16.29 -2.32 -2.36
N GLU A 201 17.53 -2.80 -2.48
CA GLU A 201 17.92 -3.81 -3.47
C GLU A 201 17.14 -5.12 -3.29
N SER A 202 16.84 -5.49 -2.04
CA SER A 202 16.01 -6.65 -1.71
C SER A 202 14.51 -6.45 -1.99
N GLY A 203 14.07 -5.21 -2.27
CA GLY A 203 12.66 -4.82 -2.42
C GLY A 203 11.95 -4.56 -1.09
N TYR A 204 12.60 -4.83 0.05
CA TYR A 204 12.06 -4.53 1.38
C TYR A 204 12.41 -3.10 1.80
N VAL A 205 11.50 -2.47 2.54
CA VAL A 205 11.66 -1.11 3.05
C VAL A 205 11.25 -1.08 4.52
N THR A 206 12.02 -0.38 5.36
CA THR A 206 11.68 -0.26 6.78
C THR A 206 10.45 0.62 6.98
N GLU A 207 9.62 0.27 7.94
CA GLU A 207 8.40 1.04 8.25
C GLU A 207 8.73 2.48 8.67
N ALA A 208 9.79 2.65 9.48
CA ALA A 208 10.24 3.95 9.94
C ALA A 208 10.60 4.89 8.77
N PHE A 209 11.30 4.38 7.75
CA PHE A 209 11.66 5.15 6.58
C PHE A 209 10.43 5.62 5.78
N VAL A 210 9.43 4.74 5.60
CA VAL A 210 8.20 5.10 4.89
C VAL A 210 7.41 6.16 5.65
N ILE A 211 7.33 6.02 6.98
CA ILE A 211 6.65 7.00 7.84
C ILE A 211 7.31 8.36 7.71
N GLU A 212 8.63 8.43 7.88
CA GLU A 212 9.39 9.66 7.76
C GLU A 212 9.22 10.32 6.39
N ALA A 213 9.32 9.53 5.30
CA ALA A 213 9.16 10.04 3.94
C ALA A 213 7.76 10.65 3.69
N ALA A 214 6.71 10.03 4.20
CA ALA A 214 5.35 10.55 4.09
C ALA A 214 5.16 11.82 4.95
N GLU A 215 5.67 11.82 6.18
CA GLU A 215 5.49 12.95 7.12
C GLU A 215 6.25 14.20 6.70
N ARG A 216 7.39 14.08 6.00
CA ARG A 216 8.09 15.22 5.38
C ARG A 216 7.22 16.01 4.40
N THR A 217 6.16 15.43 3.87
CA THR A 217 5.22 16.10 2.95
C THR A 217 3.97 16.67 3.62
N GLY A 218 3.94 16.67 4.97
CA GLY A 218 2.80 17.15 5.75
C GLY A 218 1.66 16.14 5.91
N LEU A 219 1.84 14.92 5.44
CA LEU A 219 0.94 13.82 5.78
C LEU A 219 1.19 13.38 7.23
N ARG A 220 0.15 12.89 7.91
CA ARG A 220 0.25 12.42 9.29
C ARG A 220 -0.12 10.94 9.34
N LEU A 221 0.72 10.13 9.98
CA LEU A 221 0.37 8.73 10.26
C LEU A 221 -0.86 8.70 11.17
N ALA A 222 -1.95 8.12 10.68
CA ALA A 222 -3.19 7.97 11.42
C ALA A 222 -3.33 6.59 12.07
N ALA A 223 -2.84 5.54 11.41
CA ALA A 223 -2.89 4.17 11.94
C ALA A 223 -1.89 3.26 11.21
N ARG A 224 -1.52 2.18 11.88
CA ARG A 224 -0.77 1.04 11.33
C ARG A 224 -1.47 -0.26 11.69
N SER A 225 -1.28 -1.31 10.87
CA SER A 225 -1.90 -2.60 11.09
C SER A 225 -1.01 -3.75 10.68
N GLU A 226 -1.18 -4.88 11.35
CA GLU A 226 -0.53 -6.14 11.06
C GLU A 226 -1.39 -7.06 10.15
N ILE A 227 -2.39 -6.50 9.45
CA ILE A 227 -3.28 -7.26 8.56
C ILE A 227 -2.48 -8.09 7.56
N ASN A 228 -1.41 -7.53 6.97
CA ASN A 228 -0.57 -8.18 5.97
C ASN A 228 0.77 -8.69 6.53
N ALA A 229 0.90 -8.82 7.85
CA ALA A 229 2.08 -9.41 8.46
C ALA A 229 2.22 -10.88 8.09
N ASN A 230 3.45 -11.28 7.75
CA ASN A 230 3.80 -12.68 7.55
C ASN A 230 5.08 -13.03 8.32
N PRO A 231 4.99 -13.57 9.53
CA PRO A 231 6.16 -13.90 10.36
C PRO A 231 7.02 -15.02 9.78
N LYS A 232 6.57 -15.74 8.75
CA LYS A 232 7.37 -16.74 8.04
C LYS A 232 8.39 -16.12 7.08
N ASP A 233 8.17 -14.86 6.69
CA ASP A 233 9.07 -14.15 5.78
C ASP A 233 10.32 -13.68 6.51
N THR A 234 11.43 -14.41 6.32
CA THR A 234 12.74 -14.14 6.93
C THR A 234 13.53 -13.04 6.24
N LYS A 235 13.11 -12.61 5.04
CA LYS A 235 13.66 -11.49 4.24
C LYS A 235 15.07 -11.72 3.69
N ASP A 236 15.70 -12.85 4.00
CA ASP A 236 17.05 -13.27 3.58
C ASP A 236 17.06 -14.09 2.28
N HIS A 237 16.16 -13.76 1.35
CA HIS A 237 15.98 -14.52 0.14
C HIS A 237 17.01 -14.18 -0.94
N PRO A 238 17.48 -15.16 -1.75
CA PRO A 238 18.60 -14.98 -2.67
C PRO A 238 18.36 -13.91 -3.75
N PHE A 239 17.09 -13.63 -4.08
CA PHE A 239 16.71 -12.61 -5.05
C PHE A 239 15.75 -11.59 -4.42
N GLY A 240 15.92 -11.32 -3.14
CA GLY A 240 15.05 -10.44 -2.38
C GLY A 240 13.60 -10.94 -2.39
N VAL A 241 12.67 -10.02 -2.20
CA VAL A 241 11.23 -10.30 -2.13
C VAL A 241 10.68 -11.01 -3.38
N TRP A 242 11.35 -10.85 -4.53
CA TRP A 242 10.90 -11.47 -5.79
C TRP A 242 11.11 -12.98 -5.84
N THR A 243 11.89 -13.56 -4.92
CA THR A 243 11.98 -15.01 -4.73
C THR A 243 10.65 -15.60 -4.28
N LEU A 244 9.87 -14.84 -3.50
CA LEU A 244 8.58 -15.26 -2.96
C LEU A 244 7.46 -15.21 -4.02
N PRO A 245 6.33 -15.91 -3.75
CA PRO A 245 5.10 -15.69 -4.51
C PRO A 245 4.65 -14.23 -4.45
N PRO A 246 4.03 -13.73 -5.51
CA PRO A 246 3.69 -14.39 -6.76
C PRO A 246 4.79 -14.35 -7.83
N THR A 247 5.87 -13.61 -7.61
CA THR A 247 6.89 -13.34 -8.64
C THR A 247 7.73 -14.58 -8.93
N ARG A 248 8.19 -15.28 -7.88
CA ARG A 248 8.84 -16.60 -7.98
C ARG A 248 10.06 -16.64 -8.91
N ILE A 249 10.89 -15.58 -8.93
CA ILE A 249 12.13 -15.63 -9.71
C ILE A 249 13.14 -16.61 -9.13
N THR A 250 13.93 -17.18 -10.01
CA THR A 250 15.00 -18.17 -9.70
C THR A 250 16.38 -17.72 -10.17
N VAL A 251 16.44 -16.48 -10.66
CA VAL A 251 17.66 -15.77 -11.10
C VAL A 251 17.54 -14.30 -10.71
N PRO A 252 18.62 -13.52 -10.63
CA PRO A 252 18.55 -12.12 -10.27
C PRO A 252 17.59 -11.32 -11.16
N TYR A 253 16.79 -10.47 -10.55
CA TYR A 253 15.82 -9.62 -11.25
C TYR A 253 16.53 -8.74 -12.29
N GLY A 254 15.99 -8.69 -13.50
CA GLY A 254 16.58 -7.91 -14.60
C GLY A 254 17.86 -8.45 -15.22
N SER A 255 18.34 -9.63 -14.81
CA SER A 255 19.58 -10.25 -15.35
C SER A 255 19.47 -10.72 -16.80
N GLY A 256 18.27 -10.84 -17.34
CA GLY A 256 18.02 -11.42 -18.67
C GLY A 256 18.28 -12.93 -18.77
N LYS A 257 18.67 -13.57 -17.66
CA LYS A 257 18.90 -15.03 -17.62
C LYS A 257 17.57 -15.79 -17.63
N ALA A 258 17.55 -16.95 -18.26
CA ALA A 258 16.42 -17.87 -18.17
C ALA A 258 16.22 -18.35 -16.71
N PRO A 259 14.97 -18.62 -16.27
CA PRO A 259 14.72 -19.21 -14.96
C PRO A 259 15.50 -20.51 -14.76
N ASP A 260 16.06 -20.70 -13.55
CA ASP A 260 16.74 -21.96 -13.20
C ASP A 260 15.70 -23.04 -12.88
N PRO A 261 15.59 -24.11 -13.69
CA PRO A 261 14.61 -25.17 -13.46
C PRO A 261 14.94 -26.04 -12.24
N ASN A 262 16.18 -26.01 -11.75
CA ASN A 262 16.63 -26.81 -10.60
C ASN A 262 16.56 -26.04 -9.27
N PHE A 263 16.11 -24.79 -9.29
CA PHE A 263 15.98 -23.99 -8.07
C PHE A 263 14.90 -24.57 -7.15
N ASP A 264 15.29 -25.03 -5.97
CA ASP A 264 14.33 -25.55 -4.98
C ASP A 264 13.48 -24.39 -4.41
N ARG A 265 12.21 -24.42 -4.74
CA ARG A 265 11.23 -23.40 -4.32
C ARG A 265 10.44 -23.78 -3.08
N SER A 266 10.58 -25.00 -2.58
CA SER A 266 9.72 -25.55 -1.52
C SER A 266 9.67 -24.64 -0.28
N LYS A 267 10.82 -24.14 0.17
CA LYS A 267 10.94 -23.19 1.29
C LYS A 267 10.16 -21.90 1.00
N TYR A 268 10.33 -21.33 -0.17
CA TYR A 268 9.76 -20.01 -0.53
C TYR A 268 8.26 -20.09 -0.77
N ASP A 269 7.80 -21.16 -1.40
CA ASP A 269 6.37 -21.40 -1.59
C ASP A 269 5.64 -21.68 -0.26
N ALA A 270 6.32 -22.31 0.72
CA ALA A 270 5.79 -22.50 2.08
C ALA A 270 5.72 -21.20 2.89
N ILE A 271 6.57 -20.21 2.61
CA ILE A 271 6.47 -18.85 3.18
C ILE A 271 5.21 -18.15 2.64
N GLY A 272 4.96 -18.24 1.34
CA GLY A 272 3.88 -17.52 0.68
C GLY A 272 4.25 -16.09 0.27
N GLU A 273 3.27 -15.17 0.21
CA GLU A 273 3.55 -13.76 -0.08
C GLU A 273 4.31 -13.11 1.10
N SER A 274 5.11 -12.09 0.79
CA SER A 274 5.98 -11.40 1.74
C SER A 274 5.26 -10.81 2.95
N ASP A 275 6.02 -10.55 4.01
CA ASP A 275 5.64 -9.66 5.11
C ASP A 275 5.48 -8.22 4.60
N ARG A 276 4.35 -7.58 4.96
CA ARG A 276 4.03 -6.24 4.47
C ARG A 276 3.51 -5.35 5.58
N MET A 277 4.07 -4.13 5.66
CA MET A 277 3.48 -3.07 6.45
C MET A 277 2.15 -2.61 5.83
N THR A 278 1.22 -2.20 6.66
CA THR A 278 -0.06 -1.62 6.27
C THR A 278 -0.25 -0.32 7.03
N LEU A 279 -0.12 0.81 6.32
CA LEU A 279 -0.11 2.14 6.92
C LEU A 279 -1.24 2.99 6.35
N ARG A 280 -1.83 3.83 7.20
CA ARG A 280 -2.83 4.83 6.84
C ARG A 280 -2.33 6.20 7.22
N PHE A 281 -2.14 7.05 6.22
CA PHE A 281 -1.85 8.46 6.42
C PHE A 281 -3.05 9.32 6.06
N VAL A 282 -3.13 10.50 6.67
CA VAL A 282 -4.16 11.50 6.37
C VAL A 282 -3.53 12.85 6.09
N LYS A 283 -4.10 13.58 5.12
CA LYS A 283 -3.78 14.98 4.89
C LYS A 283 -4.51 15.83 5.92
N ALA A 284 -3.81 16.73 6.57
CA ALA A 284 -4.42 17.65 7.54
C ALA A 284 -5.60 18.42 6.91
N ILE A 285 -6.63 18.68 7.73
CA ILE A 285 -7.69 19.62 7.42
C ILE A 285 -7.18 20.99 7.90
N PRO A 286 -7.15 22.00 7.03
CA PRO A 286 -6.70 23.36 7.41
C PRO A 286 -7.51 23.98 8.55
#